data_70eef5d3ea449f84df2db8c9f81c7580
#
_entry.id   70eef5d3ea449f84df2db8c9f81c7580
#
_cell.length_a   1.000
_cell.length_b   1.000
_cell.length_c   1.000
_cell.angle_alpha   90.00
_cell.angle_beta   90.00
_cell.angle_gamma   90.00
#
_symmetry.space_group_name_H-M   'P 1'
#
loop_
_entity.id
_entity.type
_entity.pdbx_description
1 polymer ?
#
loop_
_entity_poly.entity_id
_entity_poly.type
_entity_poly.pdbx_seq_one_letter_code
_entity_poly.pdbx_strand_id
1 'polypeptide(L)'
;MRIVSVEKEDLEQVKGLLREVGLPSTGIEEHYTNFLKLTMGGRLIAVAGLEVHGKVGLLRSVAVAPDYQKSGLGQGLIRAVINKARSMGITDLYLLTEKAAGFFPRFGFRCIRRE
;
A
#
# COMPACT_ATOMS: atom_id res chain seq x y z
N MET A 1 6.24 -17.05 -0.19
CA MET A 1 5.80 -15.70 0.12
C MET A 1 4.89 -15.23 -1.00
N ARG A 2 3.66 -14.86 -0.67
CA ARG A 2 2.66 -14.53 -1.70
C ARG A 2 2.04 -13.17 -1.41
N ILE A 3 1.88 -12.40 -2.47
CA ILE A 3 1.16 -11.13 -2.42
C ILE A 3 -0.28 -11.42 -2.85
N VAL A 4 -1.22 -11.15 -1.97
CA VAL A 4 -2.64 -11.41 -2.21
C VAL A 4 -3.48 -10.21 -1.80
N SER A 5 -4.75 -10.21 -2.21
CA SER A 5 -5.67 -9.12 -1.87
C SER A 5 -6.00 -9.13 -0.38
N VAL A 6 -6.17 -7.93 0.18
CA VAL A 6 -6.66 -7.77 1.54
C VAL A 6 -8.14 -8.11 1.57
N GLU A 7 -8.55 -8.87 2.58
CA GLU A 7 -9.94 -9.24 2.78
C GLU A 7 -10.48 -8.52 4.01
N LYS A 8 -11.79 -8.54 4.17
CA LYS A 8 -12.44 -7.86 5.29
C LYS A 8 -11.88 -8.33 6.64
N GLU A 9 -11.60 -9.63 6.75
CA GLU A 9 -11.07 -10.22 7.98
C GLU A 9 -9.67 -9.69 8.33
N ASP A 10 -8.97 -9.12 7.35
CA ASP A 10 -7.61 -8.60 7.55
C ASP A 10 -7.57 -7.18 8.09
N LEU A 11 -8.71 -6.48 8.09
CA LEU A 11 -8.73 -5.04 8.38
C LEU A 11 -8.10 -4.68 9.73
N GLU A 12 -8.37 -5.46 10.78
CA GLU A 12 -7.80 -5.17 12.09
C GLU A 12 -6.27 -5.32 12.10
N GLN A 13 -5.75 -6.33 11.42
CA GLN A 13 -4.30 -6.50 11.32
C GLN A 13 -3.69 -5.40 10.48
N VAL A 14 -4.35 -4.99 9.40
CA VAL A 14 -3.87 -3.89 8.55
C VAL A 14 -3.80 -2.59 9.36
N LYS A 15 -4.86 -2.29 10.09
CA LYS A 15 -4.87 -1.09 10.94
C LYS A 15 -3.78 -1.13 11.99
N GLY A 16 -3.57 -2.30 12.59
CA GLY A 16 -2.51 -2.49 13.57
C GLY A 16 -1.13 -2.22 13.01
N LEU A 17 -0.85 -2.73 11.81
CA LEU A 17 0.44 -2.50 11.16
C LEU A 17 0.62 -1.02 10.82
N LEU A 18 -0.42 -0.37 10.29
CA LEU A 18 -0.34 1.05 9.96
C LEU A 18 -0.04 1.89 11.20
N ARG A 19 -0.70 1.60 12.32
CA ARG A 19 -0.44 2.32 13.57
C ARG A 19 0.97 2.08 14.06
N GLU A 20 1.46 0.85 13.94
CA GLU A 20 2.80 0.49 14.37
C GLU A 20 3.87 1.30 13.66
N VAL A 21 3.68 1.59 12.38
CA VAL A 21 4.64 2.37 11.59
C VAL A 21 4.29 3.86 11.52
N GLY A 22 3.27 4.30 12.26
CA GLY A 22 2.93 5.71 12.35
C GLY A 22 2.13 6.27 11.18
N LEU A 23 1.38 5.43 10.48
CA LEU A 23 0.57 5.86 9.36
C LEU A 23 -0.92 5.92 9.72
N PRO A 24 -1.69 6.79 9.03
CA PRO A 24 -3.13 6.84 9.25
C PRO A 24 -3.81 5.53 8.87
N SER A 25 -4.81 5.14 9.66
CA SER A 25 -5.60 3.93 9.40
C SER A 25 -7.03 4.25 9.00
N THR A 26 -7.34 5.52 8.74
CA THR A 26 -8.70 5.92 8.36
C THR A 26 -8.96 5.68 6.87
N GLY A 27 -10.20 5.38 6.53
CA GLY A 27 -10.64 5.25 5.15
C GLY A 27 -10.31 3.95 4.47
N ILE A 28 -9.67 3.00 5.17
CA ILE A 28 -9.32 1.73 4.52
C ILE A 28 -10.52 0.83 4.32
N GLU A 29 -11.58 1.00 5.11
CA GLU A 29 -12.79 0.20 4.96
C GLU A 29 -13.47 0.39 3.61
N GLU A 30 -13.31 1.56 3.01
CA GLU A 30 -13.95 1.88 1.72
C GLU A 30 -13.12 1.42 0.54
N HIS A 31 -11.83 1.09 0.75
CA HIS A 31 -10.90 0.83 -0.35
C HIS A 31 -10.14 -0.49 -0.24
N TYR A 32 -10.37 -1.26 0.83
CA TYR A 32 -9.53 -2.42 1.12
C TYR A 32 -9.50 -3.46 -0.01
N THR A 33 -10.53 -3.53 -0.83
CA THR A 33 -10.58 -4.50 -1.91
C THR A 33 -9.48 -4.29 -2.95
N ASN A 34 -8.89 -3.09 -2.97
CA ASN A 34 -7.77 -2.76 -3.85
C ASN A 34 -6.45 -2.66 -3.10
N PHE A 35 -6.41 -3.18 -1.89
CA PHE A 35 -5.17 -3.26 -1.10
C PHE A 35 -4.58 -4.65 -1.28
N LEU A 36 -3.25 -4.71 -1.27
CA LEU A 36 -2.51 -5.96 -1.34
C LEU A 36 -1.73 -6.16 -0.05
N LYS A 37 -1.59 -7.41 0.35
CA LYS A 37 -0.88 -7.76 1.57
C LYS A 37 0.13 -8.87 1.30
N LEU A 38 1.08 -8.97 2.23
CA LEU A 38 2.05 -10.05 2.25
C LEU A 38 2.09 -10.61 3.66
N THR A 39 1.92 -11.92 3.77
CA THR A 39 1.91 -12.59 5.07
C THR A 39 2.99 -13.67 5.12
N MET A 40 3.46 -13.96 6.33
CA MET A 40 4.36 -15.07 6.59
C MET A 40 3.92 -15.73 7.89
N GLY A 41 3.71 -17.06 7.84
CA GLY A 41 3.31 -17.78 9.02
C GLY A 41 2.03 -17.27 9.66
N GLY A 42 1.10 -16.78 8.87
CA GLY A 42 -0.16 -16.22 9.36
C GLY A 42 -0.06 -14.79 9.87
N ARG A 43 1.14 -14.20 9.86
CA ARG A 43 1.34 -12.82 10.31
C ARG A 43 1.37 -11.87 9.13
N LEU A 44 0.66 -10.76 9.23
CA LEU A 44 0.71 -9.71 8.22
C LEU A 44 2.01 -8.93 8.37
N ILE A 45 2.87 -8.95 7.34
CA ILE A 45 4.16 -8.28 7.41
C ILE A 45 4.28 -7.06 6.51
N ALA A 46 3.40 -6.94 5.52
CA ALA A 46 3.42 -5.75 4.64
C ALA A 46 2.06 -5.54 4.00
N VAL A 47 1.75 -4.29 3.72
CA VAL A 47 0.51 -3.90 3.04
C VAL A 47 0.79 -2.70 2.15
N ALA A 48 0.06 -2.60 1.05
CA ALA A 48 0.07 -1.42 0.19
C ALA A 48 -1.32 -1.25 -0.37
N GLY A 49 -1.81 -0.01 -0.40
CA GLY A 49 -3.17 0.27 -0.77
C GLY A 49 -3.29 1.10 -2.03
N LEU A 50 -4.39 0.89 -2.74
CA LEU A 50 -4.75 1.66 -3.91
C LEU A 50 -6.16 2.21 -3.70
N GLU A 51 -6.30 3.54 -3.73
CA GLU A 51 -7.61 4.17 -3.81
C GLU A 51 -7.89 4.47 -5.27
N VAL A 52 -9.05 4.07 -5.75
CA VAL A 52 -9.42 4.25 -7.14
C VAL A 52 -10.52 5.30 -7.26
N HIS A 53 -10.25 6.32 -8.07
CA HIS A 53 -11.19 7.40 -8.34
C HIS A 53 -11.25 7.58 -9.86
N GLY A 54 -12.13 6.82 -10.52
CA GLY A 54 -12.20 6.81 -11.97
C GLY A 54 -10.91 6.24 -12.56
N LYS A 55 -10.20 7.05 -13.34
CA LYS A 55 -8.92 6.66 -13.94
C LYS A 55 -7.73 7.14 -13.13
N VAL A 56 -7.97 7.70 -11.95
CA VAL A 56 -6.92 8.17 -11.06
C VAL A 56 -6.79 7.20 -9.91
N GLY A 57 -5.58 6.81 -9.61
CA GLY A 57 -5.27 5.97 -8.46
C GLY A 57 -4.38 6.69 -7.48
N LEU A 58 -4.61 6.44 -6.19
CA LEU A 58 -3.76 6.96 -5.13
C LEU A 58 -3.13 5.78 -4.41
N LEU A 59 -1.80 5.72 -4.44
CA LEU A 59 -1.05 4.73 -3.67
C LEU A 59 -0.93 5.26 -2.25
N ARG A 60 -1.36 4.45 -1.29
CA ARG A 60 -1.36 4.85 0.11
C ARG A 60 -1.10 3.66 1.02
N SER A 61 -0.90 3.94 2.31
CA SER A 61 -0.85 2.90 3.34
C SER A 61 0.21 1.84 3.05
N VAL A 62 1.35 2.27 2.51
CA VAL A 62 2.47 1.37 2.26
C VAL A 62 3.23 1.18 3.57
N ALA A 63 3.17 -0.02 4.12
CA ALA A 63 3.75 -0.31 5.42
C ALA A 63 4.42 -1.69 5.39
N VAL A 64 5.59 -1.77 6.03
CA VAL A 64 6.32 -3.02 6.22
C VAL A 64 6.63 -3.13 7.71
N ALA A 65 6.39 -4.30 8.29
CA ALA A 65 6.69 -4.54 9.69
C ALA A 65 8.16 -4.20 9.97
N PRO A 66 8.46 -3.59 11.13
CA PRO A 66 9.82 -3.10 11.40
C PRO A 66 10.92 -4.13 11.20
N ASP A 67 10.70 -5.39 11.60
CA ASP A 67 11.68 -6.44 11.47
C ASP A 67 11.89 -6.94 10.03
N TYR A 68 11.07 -6.47 9.10
CA TYR A 68 11.18 -6.83 7.68
C TYR A 68 11.52 -5.63 6.79
N GLN A 69 11.71 -4.46 7.37
CA GLN A 69 12.08 -3.29 6.58
C GLN A 69 13.48 -3.45 5.99
N LYS A 70 13.73 -2.75 4.87
CA LYS A 70 15.00 -2.80 4.14
C LYS A 70 15.28 -4.16 3.49
N SER A 71 14.24 -4.98 3.34
CA SER A 71 14.36 -6.32 2.74
C SER A 71 13.94 -6.36 1.27
N GLY A 72 13.46 -5.23 0.72
CA GLY A 72 12.94 -5.19 -0.65
C GLY A 72 11.47 -5.57 -0.76
N LEU A 73 10.82 -5.95 0.34
CA LEU A 73 9.42 -6.37 0.31
C LEU A 73 8.49 -5.22 -0.07
N GLY A 74 8.76 -4.01 0.43
CA GLY A 74 7.96 -2.84 0.09
C GLY A 74 7.99 -2.55 -1.40
N GLN A 75 9.16 -2.65 -2.01
CA GLN A 75 9.31 -2.43 -3.46
C GLN A 75 8.52 -3.45 -4.27
N GLY A 76 8.60 -4.71 -3.88
CA GLY A 76 7.85 -5.77 -4.56
C GLY A 76 6.36 -5.56 -4.47
N LEU A 77 5.89 -5.12 -3.29
CA LEU A 77 4.48 -4.87 -3.07
C LEU A 77 4.00 -3.65 -3.88
N ILE A 78 4.81 -2.60 -3.95
CA ILE A 78 4.49 -1.42 -4.76
C ILE A 78 4.38 -1.79 -6.24
N ARG A 79 5.30 -2.60 -6.75
CA ARG A 79 5.22 -3.07 -8.15
C ARG A 79 3.93 -3.83 -8.40
N ALA A 80 3.51 -4.65 -7.44
CA ALA A 80 2.26 -5.40 -7.57
C ALA A 80 1.06 -4.45 -7.63
N VAL A 81 1.07 -3.39 -6.82
CA VAL A 81 -0.02 -2.39 -6.86
C VAL A 81 -0.01 -1.65 -8.19
N ILE A 82 1.16 -1.30 -8.71
CA ILE A 82 1.26 -0.63 -10.02
C ILE A 82 0.67 -1.53 -11.11
N ASN A 83 1.00 -2.81 -11.10
CA ASN A 83 0.47 -3.75 -12.09
C ASN A 83 -1.04 -3.89 -11.96
N LYS A 84 -1.55 -3.93 -10.73
CA LYS A 84 -2.99 -3.97 -10.48
C LYS A 84 -3.66 -2.72 -11.04
N ALA A 85 -3.09 -1.55 -10.78
CA ALA A 85 -3.64 -0.29 -11.27
C ALA A 85 -3.71 -0.28 -12.80
N ARG A 86 -2.64 -0.73 -13.46
CA ARG A 86 -2.64 -0.82 -14.92
C ARG A 86 -3.73 -1.74 -15.43
N SER A 87 -3.92 -2.88 -14.78
CA SER A 87 -4.95 -3.84 -15.18
C SER A 87 -6.36 -3.30 -15.02
N MET A 88 -6.53 -2.30 -14.15
CA MET A 88 -7.82 -1.65 -13.91
C MET A 88 -8.04 -0.44 -14.82
N GLY A 89 -7.11 -0.12 -15.71
CA GLY A 89 -7.23 1.03 -16.61
C GLY A 89 -6.88 2.37 -15.96
N ILE A 90 -6.19 2.35 -14.84
CA ILE A 90 -5.74 3.59 -14.18
C ILE A 90 -4.68 4.24 -15.07
N THR A 91 -4.87 5.52 -15.38
CA THR A 91 -3.95 6.27 -16.24
C THR A 91 -3.02 7.17 -15.45
N ASP A 92 -3.46 7.63 -14.28
CA ASP A 92 -2.67 8.53 -13.45
C ASP A 92 -2.56 7.96 -12.05
N LEU A 93 -1.36 7.74 -11.59
CA LEU A 93 -1.10 7.15 -10.28
C LEU A 93 -0.27 8.13 -9.46
N TYR A 94 -0.82 8.51 -8.32
CA TYR A 94 -0.18 9.45 -7.39
C TYR A 94 0.14 8.74 -6.09
N LEU A 95 1.15 9.26 -5.41
CA LEU A 95 1.53 8.76 -4.09
C LEU A 95 1.01 9.70 -3.02
N LEU A 96 0.21 9.15 -2.11
CA LEU A 96 -0.34 9.89 -0.99
C LEU A 96 0.50 9.56 0.24
N THR A 97 1.44 10.44 0.58
CA THR A 97 2.37 10.19 1.67
C THR A 97 2.85 11.48 2.33
N GLU A 98 3.18 11.37 3.60
CA GLU A 98 3.88 12.42 4.34
C GLU A 98 5.34 12.05 4.54
N LYS A 99 5.68 10.77 4.34
CA LYS A 99 7.00 10.22 4.59
C LYS A 99 7.49 9.47 3.36
N ALA A 100 8.78 9.17 3.31
CA ALA A 100 9.39 8.35 2.29
C ALA A 100 9.29 8.92 0.87
N ALA A 101 9.10 10.23 0.74
CA ALA A 101 8.97 10.87 -0.57
C ALA A 101 10.21 10.63 -1.44
N GLY A 102 11.40 10.55 -0.83
CA GLY A 102 12.63 10.31 -1.56
C GLY A 102 12.78 8.90 -2.12
N PHE A 103 12.00 7.96 -1.60
CA PHE A 103 12.02 6.56 -2.03
C PHE A 103 11.23 6.36 -3.32
N PHE A 104 10.08 7.03 -3.42
CA PHE A 104 9.10 6.76 -4.47
C PHE A 104 9.42 7.33 -5.86
N PRO A 105 10.22 8.41 -6.02
CA PRO A 105 10.53 8.91 -7.36
C PRO A 105 11.11 7.87 -8.30
N ARG A 106 11.79 6.85 -7.75
CA ARG A 106 12.36 5.77 -8.57
C ARG A 106 11.30 4.98 -9.35
N PHE A 107 10.04 5.09 -8.95
CA PHE A 107 8.93 4.41 -9.61
C PHE A 107 8.17 5.31 -10.58
N GLY A 108 8.58 6.56 -10.74
CA GLY A 108 7.92 7.50 -11.64
C GLY A 108 6.66 8.13 -11.09
N PHE A 109 6.45 8.08 -9.79
CA PHE A 109 5.27 8.66 -9.17
C PHE A 109 5.40 10.16 -8.96
N ARG A 110 4.26 10.84 -8.97
CA ARG A 110 4.15 12.19 -8.45
C ARG A 110 3.70 12.10 -7.01
N CYS A 111 4.38 12.85 -6.14
CA CYS A 111 4.01 12.87 -4.73
C CYS A 111 2.94 13.92 -4.49
N ILE A 112 1.86 13.51 -3.81
CA ILE A 112 0.86 14.42 -3.30
C ILE A 112 1.01 14.40 -1.79
N ARG A 113 1.24 15.58 -1.21
CA ARG A 113 1.38 15.68 0.23
C ARG A 113 0.00 15.66 0.87
N ARG A 114 -0.18 14.83 1.86
CA ARG A 114 -1.39 14.80 2.66
C ARG A 114 -1.32 15.93 3.69
N GLU A 115 -2.37 16.70 3.77
CA GLU A 115 -2.49 17.77 4.76
C GLU A 115 -3.54 17.47 5.81
#